data_9e7d093c0061d9f2a34a2c3e8b2c97cf
#
_entry.id   9e7d093c0061d9f2a34a2c3e8b2c97cf
#
_cell.length_a   1.000
_cell.length_b   1.000
_cell.length_c   1.000
_cell.angle_alpha   90.00
_cell.angle_beta   90.00
_cell.angle_gamma   90.00
#
_symmetry.space_group_name_H-M   'P 1'
#
loop_
_entity.id
_entity.type
_entity.pdbx_description
1 polymer ?
#
loop_
_entity_poly.entity_id
_entity_poly.type
_entity_poly.pdbx_seq_one_letter_code
_entity_poly.pdbx_strand_id
1 'polypeptide(L)'
;GSECRYDEIHVPEGRMDLDIRGLTFGYEGHRDMYTDLSMKIENIRSLGLLGENGSGKTTFAGLCFGDLSPVKGEIDFSIDGDSDRRIGYLDQFPEHLILLRTAEELLQELKDNQVFDGSMDRTFKKRLNRFGIQWENIASERGVDLSWVMLRIFLVVLLCHCHFSVLILDEPTFGLGWDQRVKLRSFIRECMSHMHFMIVSHDRAFIRSICDHVIDLDELDNKHVNIGKAEKTKS
;
A
#
# COMPACT_ATOMS: atom_id res chain seq x y z
N GLY A 1 33.94 16.42 0.56
CA GLY A 1 32.55 16.50 0.23
C GLY A 1 32.29 15.64 -1.00
N SER A 2 31.86 14.38 -0.80
CA SER A 2 31.34 13.55 -1.88
C SER A 2 29.82 13.59 -1.75
N GLU A 3 29.18 14.39 -2.62
CA GLU A 3 27.76 14.32 -2.85
C GLU A 3 27.42 12.90 -3.27
N CYS A 4 26.60 12.20 -2.47
CA CYS A 4 25.92 11.00 -2.93
C CYS A 4 25.00 11.44 -4.07
N ARG A 5 25.42 11.20 -5.30
CA ARG A 5 24.51 11.18 -6.45
C ARG A 5 23.52 10.07 -6.16
N TYR A 6 22.27 10.45 -5.99
CA TYR A 6 21.17 9.51 -6.15
C TYR A 6 21.26 9.06 -7.60
N ASP A 7 21.58 7.78 -7.84
CA ASP A 7 21.40 7.18 -9.15
C ASP A 7 19.98 7.51 -9.60
N GLU A 8 19.84 7.90 -10.87
CA GLU A 8 18.58 8.34 -11.45
C GLU A 8 17.49 7.31 -11.10
N ILE A 9 16.65 7.66 -10.14
CA ILE A 9 15.50 6.84 -9.77
C ILE A 9 14.61 6.88 -11.00
N HIS A 10 14.49 5.73 -11.67
CA HIS A 10 13.58 5.59 -12.79
C HIS A 10 12.16 5.82 -12.26
N VAL A 11 11.66 7.02 -12.44
CA VAL A 11 10.27 7.35 -12.11
C VAL A 11 9.40 6.53 -13.04
N PRO A 12 8.51 5.65 -12.56
CA PRO A 12 7.62 4.91 -13.43
C PRO A 12 6.88 5.89 -14.33
N GLU A 13 6.94 5.67 -15.64
CA GLU A 13 6.27 6.49 -16.66
C GLU A 13 4.81 6.20 -16.57
N GLY A 14 4.04 6.29 -15.70
CA GLY A 14 2.65 5.94 -15.65
C GLY A 14 1.95 6.56 -14.45
N ARG A 15 0.65 6.60 -14.56
CA ARG A 15 -0.25 7.03 -13.50
C ARG A 15 -1.23 5.91 -13.21
N MET A 16 -1.67 5.89 -11.99
CA MET A 16 -2.69 4.96 -11.54
C MET A 16 -4.06 5.56 -11.82
N ASP A 17 -4.94 4.76 -12.40
CA ASP A 17 -6.34 5.11 -12.66
C ASP A 17 -7.26 4.08 -12.00
N LEU A 18 -8.39 4.53 -11.47
CA LEU A 18 -9.45 3.69 -10.91
C LEU A 18 -10.77 4.09 -11.56
N ASP A 19 -11.38 3.16 -12.27
CA ASP A 19 -12.71 3.31 -12.89
C ASP A 19 -13.65 2.24 -12.33
N ILE A 20 -14.67 2.67 -11.62
CA ILE A 20 -15.71 1.81 -11.04
C ILE A 20 -17.03 2.13 -11.71
N ARG A 21 -17.69 1.10 -12.22
CA ARG A 21 -18.95 1.23 -12.97
C ARG A 21 -20.02 0.30 -12.42
N GLY A 22 -21.05 0.87 -11.80
CA GLY A 22 -22.22 0.15 -11.34
C GLY A 22 -21.92 -0.96 -10.32
N LEU A 23 -20.87 -0.78 -9.52
CA LEU A 23 -20.39 -1.77 -8.56
C LEU A 23 -21.46 -2.10 -7.53
N THR A 24 -21.83 -3.36 -7.45
CA THR A 24 -22.64 -3.92 -6.35
C THR A 24 -21.85 -5.08 -5.74
N PHE A 25 -21.66 -5.04 -4.43
CA PHE A 25 -20.99 -6.09 -3.69
C PHE A 25 -21.58 -6.26 -2.29
N GLY A 26 -21.73 -7.49 -1.87
CA GLY A 26 -22.07 -7.90 -0.50
C GLY A 26 -21.61 -9.33 -0.28
N TYR A 27 -21.34 -9.68 0.97
CA TYR A 27 -21.05 -11.05 1.37
C TYR A 27 -22.32 -11.89 1.39
N GLU A 28 -22.21 -13.17 1.04
CA GLU A 28 -23.34 -14.09 1.00
C GLU A 28 -24.10 -14.09 2.35
N GLY A 29 -25.43 -13.91 2.28
CA GLY A 29 -26.29 -13.83 3.46
C GLY A 29 -26.27 -12.49 4.22
N HIS A 30 -25.55 -11.48 3.70
CA HIS A 30 -25.50 -10.15 4.28
C HIS A 30 -26.09 -9.10 3.32
N ARG A 31 -26.42 -7.91 3.88
CA ARG A 31 -26.83 -6.77 3.06
C ARG A 31 -25.67 -6.31 2.19
N ASP A 32 -26.00 -5.85 0.97
CA ASP A 32 -25.01 -5.26 0.06
C ASP A 32 -24.27 -4.11 0.74
N MET A 33 -22.97 -4.16 0.67
CA MET A 33 -22.05 -3.16 1.21
C MET A 33 -21.91 -1.98 0.24
N TYR A 34 -21.86 -2.29 -1.06
CA TYR A 34 -21.88 -1.32 -2.15
C TYR A 34 -23.08 -1.63 -3.07
N THR A 35 -23.80 -0.60 -3.50
CA THR A 35 -24.94 -0.72 -4.40
C THR A 35 -24.84 0.34 -5.48
N ASP A 36 -24.66 -0.10 -6.75
CA ASP A 36 -24.57 0.76 -7.93
C ASP A 36 -23.53 1.91 -7.79
N LEU A 37 -22.40 1.60 -7.12
CA LEU A 37 -21.34 2.56 -6.94
C LEU A 37 -20.60 2.80 -8.25
N SER A 38 -20.48 4.06 -8.65
CA SER A 38 -19.69 4.46 -9.83
C SER A 38 -18.82 5.65 -9.48
N MET A 39 -17.54 5.55 -9.82
CA MET A 39 -16.57 6.64 -9.67
C MET A 39 -15.41 6.49 -10.63
N LYS A 40 -14.78 7.61 -10.98
CA LYS A 40 -13.60 7.63 -11.80
C LYS A 40 -12.55 8.55 -11.21
N ILE A 41 -11.34 8.02 -11.00
CA ILE A 41 -10.19 8.74 -10.48
C ILE A 41 -9.06 8.48 -11.46
N GLU A 42 -8.42 9.53 -11.93
CA GLU A 42 -7.41 9.40 -12.97
C GLU A 42 -6.12 10.12 -12.56
N ASN A 43 -5.01 9.58 -13.04
CA ASN A 43 -3.74 10.26 -13.04
C ASN A 43 -3.17 10.54 -11.63
N ILE A 44 -3.25 9.56 -10.74
CA ILE A 44 -2.75 9.65 -9.35
C ILE A 44 -1.55 8.73 -9.10
N ARG A 45 -0.77 9.05 -8.07
CA ARG A 45 0.33 8.22 -7.54
C ARG A 45 -0.07 7.43 -6.31
N SER A 46 -0.97 7.99 -5.54
CA SER A 46 -1.38 7.41 -4.27
C SER A 46 -2.86 7.64 -4.01
N LEU A 47 -3.53 6.56 -3.60
CA LEU A 47 -4.94 6.54 -3.23
C LEU A 47 -5.07 6.21 -1.74
N GLY A 48 -5.73 7.07 -1.00
CA GLY A 48 -6.11 6.83 0.39
C GLY A 48 -7.54 6.34 0.50
N LEU A 49 -7.75 5.26 1.24
CA LEU A 49 -9.08 4.78 1.64
C LEU A 49 -9.30 5.08 3.11
N LEU A 50 -10.20 5.99 3.39
CA LEU A 50 -10.64 6.34 4.76
C LEU A 50 -11.97 5.69 5.09
N GLY A 51 -12.23 5.55 6.37
CA GLY A 51 -13.49 5.10 6.93
C GLY A 51 -13.31 4.52 8.34
N GLU A 52 -14.38 4.41 9.09
CA GLU A 52 -14.38 3.77 10.40
C GLU A 52 -14.15 2.25 10.29
N ASN A 53 -13.94 1.61 11.43
CA ASN A 53 -13.84 0.15 11.47
C ASN A 53 -15.17 -0.48 11.03
N GLY A 54 -15.09 -1.38 10.04
CA GLY A 54 -16.29 -2.00 9.47
C GLY A 54 -16.91 -1.25 8.30
N SER A 55 -16.35 -0.11 7.86
CA SER A 55 -16.85 0.66 6.69
C SER A 55 -16.60 -0.02 5.34
N GLY A 56 -15.88 -1.14 5.32
CA GLY A 56 -15.60 -1.88 4.09
C GLY A 56 -14.26 -1.57 3.42
N LYS A 57 -13.35 -0.85 4.07
CA LYS A 57 -12.03 -0.50 3.50
C LYS A 57 -11.26 -1.70 2.94
N THR A 58 -11.09 -2.74 3.74
CA THR A 58 -10.39 -3.96 3.33
C THR A 58 -11.13 -4.68 2.20
N THR A 59 -12.46 -4.66 2.22
CA THR A 59 -13.29 -5.20 1.13
C THR A 59 -13.08 -4.40 -0.15
N PHE A 60 -13.06 -3.08 -0.10
CA PHE A 60 -12.79 -2.22 -1.25
C PHE A 60 -11.40 -2.48 -1.83
N ALA A 61 -10.38 -2.55 -0.97
CA ALA A 61 -9.03 -2.91 -1.38
C ALA A 61 -8.99 -4.30 -2.04
N GLY A 62 -9.64 -5.31 -1.45
CA GLY A 62 -9.74 -6.66 -2.01
C GLY A 62 -10.43 -6.71 -3.37
N LEU A 63 -11.44 -5.88 -3.60
CA LEU A 63 -12.07 -5.71 -4.91
C LEU A 63 -11.10 -5.07 -5.93
N CYS A 64 -10.36 -4.04 -5.53
CA CYS A 64 -9.35 -3.41 -6.39
C CYS A 64 -8.17 -4.35 -6.68
N PHE A 65 -7.79 -5.17 -5.70
CA PHE A 65 -6.72 -6.16 -5.84
C PHE A 65 -7.12 -7.37 -6.69
N GLY A 66 -8.42 -7.65 -6.78
CA GLY A 66 -8.96 -8.79 -7.51
C GLY A 66 -9.15 -10.07 -6.70
N ASP A 67 -8.95 -10.01 -5.38
CA ASP A 67 -9.25 -11.12 -4.45
C ASP A 67 -10.76 -11.35 -4.30
N LEU A 68 -11.53 -10.27 -4.46
CA LEU A 68 -12.97 -10.28 -4.41
C LEU A 68 -13.53 -9.90 -5.79
N SER A 69 -14.60 -10.59 -6.18
CA SER A 69 -15.31 -10.28 -7.43
C SER A 69 -16.63 -9.58 -7.13
N PRO A 70 -16.98 -8.50 -7.85
CA PRO A 70 -18.27 -7.85 -7.67
C PRO A 70 -19.43 -8.76 -8.06
N VAL A 71 -20.58 -8.59 -7.40
CA VAL A 71 -21.83 -9.26 -7.79
C VAL A 71 -22.36 -8.66 -9.09
N LYS A 72 -22.19 -7.33 -9.26
CA LYS A 72 -22.51 -6.59 -10.48
C LYS A 72 -21.52 -5.45 -10.68
N GLY A 73 -21.41 -5.00 -11.92
CA GLY A 73 -20.53 -3.90 -12.29
C GLY A 73 -19.08 -4.33 -12.48
N GLU A 74 -18.22 -3.36 -12.62
CA GLU A 74 -16.80 -3.55 -12.95
C GLU A 74 -15.93 -2.62 -12.13
N ILE A 75 -14.74 -3.10 -11.79
CA ILE A 75 -13.64 -2.28 -11.25
C ILE A 75 -12.47 -2.45 -12.19
N ASP A 76 -12.00 -1.35 -12.77
CA ASP A 76 -10.77 -1.28 -13.52
C ASP A 76 -9.75 -0.42 -12.73
N PHE A 77 -8.72 -1.10 -12.24
CA PHE A 77 -7.60 -0.49 -11.55
C PHE A 77 -6.38 -0.64 -12.44
N SER A 78 -5.99 0.45 -13.11
CA SER A 78 -4.99 0.41 -14.17
C SER A 78 -3.79 1.33 -13.90
N ILE A 79 -2.65 0.94 -14.49
CA ILE A 79 -1.42 1.74 -14.50
C ILE A 79 -0.96 1.85 -15.95
N ASP A 80 -0.83 3.07 -16.45
CA ASP A 80 -0.39 3.31 -17.81
C ASP A 80 1.01 2.74 -18.06
N GLY A 81 1.12 1.98 -19.16
CA GLY A 81 2.40 1.45 -19.66
C GLY A 81 2.86 0.15 -19.00
N ASP A 82 2.20 -0.34 -17.96
CA ASP A 82 2.53 -1.62 -17.35
C ASP A 82 1.52 -2.70 -17.76
N SER A 83 1.97 -3.59 -18.67
CA SER A 83 1.21 -4.77 -19.08
C SER A 83 1.31 -5.93 -18.07
N ASP A 84 2.36 -5.94 -17.24
CA ASP A 84 2.63 -6.95 -16.21
C ASP A 84 2.43 -6.32 -14.82
N ARG A 85 1.18 -6.15 -14.45
CA ARG A 85 0.81 -5.53 -13.17
C ARG A 85 1.18 -6.44 -12.01
N ARG A 86 2.19 -6.04 -11.25
CA ARG A 86 2.54 -6.68 -9.99
C ARG A 86 1.98 -5.84 -8.86
N ILE A 87 0.96 -6.39 -8.20
CA ILE A 87 0.33 -5.74 -7.05
C ILE A 87 0.80 -6.44 -5.79
N GLY A 88 1.41 -5.70 -4.86
CA GLY A 88 1.71 -6.17 -3.52
C GLY A 88 0.61 -5.78 -2.55
N TYR A 89 0.34 -6.63 -1.55
CA TYR A 89 -0.63 -6.37 -0.51
C TYR A 89 -0.06 -6.70 0.86
N LEU A 90 -0.09 -5.74 1.77
CA LEU A 90 0.22 -5.94 3.18
C LEU A 90 -1.04 -5.69 3.98
N ASP A 91 -1.62 -6.75 4.52
CA ASP A 91 -2.85 -6.65 5.30
C ASP A 91 -2.63 -6.10 6.72
N GLN A 92 -3.73 -5.88 7.43
CA GLN A 92 -3.71 -5.36 8.78
C GLN A 92 -2.97 -6.26 9.78
N PHE A 93 -2.96 -7.58 9.54
CA PHE A 93 -2.32 -8.58 10.40
C PHE A 93 -1.30 -9.43 9.62
N PRO A 94 -0.16 -8.83 9.25
CA PRO A 94 0.78 -9.43 8.29
C PRO A 94 1.64 -10.54 8.88
N GLU A 95 1.48 -10.92 10.14
CA GLU A 95 2.27 -11.95 10.84
C GLU A 95 2.23 -13.28 10.11
N HIS A 96 1.10 -13.61 9.48
CA HIS A 96 0.94 -14.87 8.76
C HIS A 96 1.93 -15.02 7.59
N LEU A 97 2.44 -13.92 7.06
CA LEU A 97 3.43 -13.96 5.97
C LEU A 97 4.77 -14.56 6.40
N ILE A 98 5.10 -14.46 7.68
CA ILE A 98 6.43 -14.82 8.18
C ILE A 98 6.40 -15.73 9.42
N LEU A 99 5.26 -15.91 10.07
CA LEU A 99 5.04 -16.62 11.35
C LEU A 99 6.22 -17.46 11.86
N LEU A 100 6.53 -18.56 11.19
CA LEU A 100 7.56 -19.53 11.58
C LEU A 100 8.86 -19.38 10.78
N ARG A 101 8.90 -18.49 9.77
CA ARG A 101 10.09 -18.23 8.95
C ARG A 101 10.92 -17.13 9.59
N THR A 102 12.21 -17.15 9.30
CA THR A 102 13.09 -16.04 9.66
C THR A 102 12.98 -14.91 8.63
N ALA A 103 13.41 -13.70 9.04
CA ALA A 103 13.45 -12.57 8.12
C ALA A 103 14.37 -12.82 6.91
N GLU A 104 15.47 -13.58 7.12
CA GLU A 104 16.39 -13.97 6.06
C GLU A 104 15.78 -14.98 5.10
N GLU A 105 15.04 -15.98 5.60
CA GLU A 105 14.34 -16.95 4.75
C GLU A 105 13.29 -16.26 3.86
N LEU A 106 12.53 -15.33 4.40
CA LEU A 106 11.57 -14.56 3.60
C LEU A 106 12.27 -13.70 2.53
N LEU A 107 13.33 -12.99 2.90
CA LEU A 107 14.10 -12.19 1.94
C LEU A 107 14.70 -13.06 0.83
N GLN A 108 15.22 -14.26 1.18
CA GLN A 108 15.78 -15.19 0.20
C GLN A 108 14.70 -15.72 -0.74
N GLU A 109 13.54 -16.10 -0.24
CA GLU A 109 12.40 -16.55 -1.06
C GLU A 109 11.97 -15.46 -2.07
N LEU A 110 11.90 -14.18 -1.64
CA LEU A 110 11.57 -13.07 -2.55
C LEU A 110 12.65 -12.86 -3.61
N LYS A 111 13.92 -13.08 -3.31
CA LYS A 111 15.02 -13.04 -4.29
C LYS A 111 14.93 -14.20 -5.28
N ASP A 112 14.70 -15.41 -4.81
CA ASP A 112 14.61 -16.60 -5.64
C ASP A 112 13.43 -16.54 -6.61
N ASN A 113 12.33 -15.92 -6.18
CA ASN A 113 11.15 -15.64 -7.00
C ASN A 113 11.25 -14.36 -7.85
N GLN A 114 12.41 -13.70 -7.86
CA GLN A 114 12.67 -12.46 -8.62
C GLN A 114 11.69 -11.31 -8.26
N VAL A 115 11.12 -11.33 -7.06
CA VAL A 115 10.28 -10.27 -6.51
C VAL A 115 11.12 -9.17 -5.89
N PHE A 116 12.26 -9.54 -5.28
CA PHE A 116 13.23 -8.60 -4.70
C PHE A 116 14.53 -8.65 -5.48
N ASP A 117 15.02 -7.47 -5.91
CA ASP A 117 16.32 -7.37 -6.57
C ASP A 117 17.47 -7.41 -5.54
N GLY A 118 18.35 -8.42 -5.66
CA GLY A 118 19.51 -8.56 -4.79
C GLY A 118 20.46 -7.34 -4.78
N SER A 119 20.47 -6.53 -5.84
CA SER A 119 21.23 -5.28 -5.89
C SER A 119 20.73 -4.25 -4.86
N MET A 120 19.46 -4.35 -4.46
CA MET A 120 18.82 -3.48 -3.47
C MET A 120 19.14 -3.83 -2.00
N ASP A 121 19.83 -4.94 -1.75
CA ASP A 121 20.11 -5.46 -0.40
C ASP A 121 20.72 -4.40 0.53
N ARG A 122 21.75 -3.70 0.04
CA ARG A 122 22.42 -2.66 0.80
C ARG A 122 21.50 -1.46 1.11
N THR A 123 20.69 -1.07 0.15
CA THR A 123 19.74 0.05 0.29
C THR A 123 18.62 -0.34 1.27
N PHE A 124 18.07 -1.53 1.15
CA PHE A 124 17.09 -2.09 2.05
C PHE A 124 17.58 -2.08 3.52
N LYS A 125 18.76 -2.66 3.80
CA LYS A 125 19.35 -2.69 5.14
C LYS A 125 19.61 -1.28 5.70
N LYS A 126 20.09 -0.36 4.87
CA LYS A 126 20.28 1.05 5.23
C LYS A 126 18.95 1.73 5.60
N ARG A 127 17.86 1.42 4.87
CA ARG A 127 16.53 1.97 5.15
C ARG A 127 15.92 1.40 6.44
N LEU A 128 16.12 0.10 6.73
CA LEU A 128 15.76 -0.49 8.02
C LEU A 128 16.44 0.22 9.20
N ASN A 129 17.72 0.54 9.05
CA ASN A 129 18.48 1.26 10.07
C ASN A 129 17.90 2.64 10.41
N ARG A 130 17.21 3.32 9.48
CA ARG A 130 16.52 4.59 9.76
C ARG A 130 15.39 4.45 10.78
N PHE A 131 14.84 3.25 10.91
CA PHE A 131 13.85 2.90 11.92
C PHE A 131 14.45 2.31 13.21
N GLY A 132 15.80 2.25 13.29
CA GLY A 132 16.50 1.63 14.40
C GLY A 132 16.54 0.10 14.36
N ILE A 133 16.21 -0.50 13.21
CA ILE A 133 16.23 -1.94 13.01
C ILE A 133 17.52 -2.30 12.28
N GLN A 134 18.42 -3.01 12.96
CA GLN A 134 19.64 -3.55 12.37
C GLN A 134 19.34 -4.95 11.82
N TRP A 135 19.68 -5.17 10.55
CA TRP A 135 19.43 -6.44 9.86
C TRP A 135 20.02 -7.63 10.62
N GLU A 136 21.24 -7.47 11.12
CA GLU A 136 21.99 -8.49 11.84
C GLU A 136 21.26 -8.99 13.09
N ASN A 137 20.40 -8.15 13.67
CA ASN A 137 19.65 -8.48 14.88
C ASN A 137 18.33 -9.19 14.60
N ILE A 138 17.84 -9.12 13.36
CA ILE A 138 16.53 -9.69 13.00
C ILE A 138 16.61 -10.80 11.96
N ALA A 139 17.71 -10.93 11.23
CA ALA A 139 17.84 -11.82 10.08
C ALA A 139 17.49 -13.27 10.44
N SER A 140 18.00 -13.77 11.57
CA SER A 140 17.76 -15.13 12.07
C SER A 140 16.53 -15.26 12.99
N GLU A 141 15.85 -14.15 13.28
CA GLU A 141 14.65 -14.17 14.13
C GLU A 141 13.43 -14.58 13.30
N ARG A 142 12.56 -15.40 13.88
CA ARG A 142 11.27 -15.74 13.28
C ARG A 142 10.29 -14.59 13.48
N GLY A 143 9.30 -14.47 12.60
CA GLY A 143 8.30 -13.43 12.71
C GLY A 143 7.60 -13.36 14.08
N VAL A 144 7.35 -14.53 14.70
CA VAL A 144 6.73 -14.61 16.05
C VAL A 144 7.64 -14.12 17.18
N ASP A 145 8.94 -14.06 16.95
CA ASP A 145 9.93 -13.63 17.95
C ASP A 145 10.21 -12.11 17.84
N LEU A 146 9.76 -11.47 16.77
CA LEU A 146 9.87 -10.03 16.58
C LEU A 146 8.73 -9.30 17.30
N SER A 147 9.02 -8.09 17.80
CA SER A 147 7.94 -7.23 18.27
C SER A 147 7.03 -6.85 17.09
N TRP A 148 5.74 -6.69 17.37
CA TRP A 148 4.73 -6.29 16.38
C TRP A 148 5.17 -5.08 15.53
N VAL A 149 5.71 -4.05 16.17
CA VAL A 149 6.19 -2.84 15.53
C VAL A 149 7.37 -3.11 14.61
N MET A 150 8.34 -3.92 15.07
CA MET A 150 9.52 -4.28 14.25
C MET A 150 9.11 -5.08 13.03
N LEU A 151 8.24 -6.08 13.22
CA LEU A 151 7.74 -6.91 12.14
C LEU A 151 7.03 -6.09 11.07
N ARG A 152 6.12 -5.19 11.49
CA ARG A 152 5.38 -4.32 10.57
C ARG A 152 6.30 -3.41 9.77
N ILE A 153 7.22 -2.71 10.44
CA ILE A 153 8.18 -1.84 9.78
C ILE A 153 9.06 -2.65 8.82
N PHE A 154 9.57 -3.80 9.26
CA PHE A 154 10.36 -4.69 8.43
C PHE A 154 9.62 -5.06 7.14
N LEU A 155 8.36 -5.53 7.25
CA LEU A 155 7.56 -5.95 6.09
C LEU A 155 7.24 -4.76 5.16
N VAL A 156 6.87 -3.59 5.68
CA VAL A 156 6.64 -2.42 4.84
C VAL A 156 7.92 -2.02 4.09
N VAL A 157 9.05 -1.95 4.80
CA VAL A 157 10.33 -1.60 4.16
C VAL A 157 10.73 -2.64 3.13
N LEU A 158 10.57 -3.94 3.43
CA LEU A 158 10.86 -5.04 2.50
C LEU A 158 10.02 -4.93 1.22
N LEU A 159 8.70 -4.81 1.35
CA LEU A 159 7.80 -4.76 0.21
C LEU A 159 7.99 -3.50 -0.66
N CYS A 160 8.40 -2.38 -0.06
CA CYS A 160 8.78 -1.17 -0.81
C CYS A 160 10.08 -1.32 -1.63
N HIS A 161 10.82 -2.43 -1.47
CA HIS A 161 12.00 -2.76 -2.29
C HIS A 161 11.71 -3.91 -3.27
N CYS A 162 10.48 -4.40 -3.30
CA CYS A 162 10.05 -5.42 -4.24
C CYS A 162 9.58 -4.79 -5.55
N HIS A 163 9.59 -5.59 -6.61
CA HIS A 163 9.12 -5.20 -7.94
C HIS A 163 7.59 -5.22 -8.02
N PHE A 164 6.96 -4.27 -7.34
CA PHE A 164 5.52 -4.04 -7.44
C PHE A 164 5.25 -2.73 -8.20
N SER A 165 4.23 -2.75 -9.05
CA SER A 165 3.71 -1.53 -9.70
C SER A 165 2.87 -0.73 -8.70
N VAL A 166 2.10 -1.44 -7.86
CA VAL A 166 1.29 -0.88 -6.76
C VAL A 166 1.52 -1.67 -5.49
N LEU A 167 1.66 -0.98 -4.37
CA LEU A 167 1.65 -1.57 -3.05
C LEU A 167 0.43 -1.10 -2.26
N ILE A 168 -0.41 -2.06 -1.88
CA ILE A 168 -1.55 -1.82 -1.01
C ILE A 168 -1.12 -2.05 0.43
N LEU A 169 -1.28 -1.03 1.28
CA LEU A 169 -0.94 -1.07 2.70
C LEU A 169 -2.22 -0.90 3.53
N ASP A 170 -2.64 -1.95 4.23
CA ASP A 170 -3.79 -1.90 5.12
C ASP A 170 -3.32 -1.60 6.56
N GLU A 171 -3.80 -0.46 7.10
CA GLU A 171 -3.47 0.07 8.42
C GLU A 171 -1.95 0.09 8.73
N PRO A 172 -1.10 0.68 7.86
CA PRO A 172 0.36 0.61 8.01
C PRO A 172 0.86 1.29 9.29
N THR A 173 0.08 2.18 9.88
CA THR A 173 0.43 2.92 11.10
C THR A 173 -0.07 2.28 12.38
N PHE A 174 -0.82 1.17 12.27
CA PHE A 174 -1.38 0.49 13.44
C PHE A 174 -0.29 0.03 14.41
N GLY A 175 -0.43 0.40 15.68
CA GLY A 175 0.55 0.09 16.74
C GLY A 175 1.82 0.93 16.74
N LEU A 176 2.03 1.83 15.76
CA LEU A 176 3.21 2.69 15.71
C LEU A 176 3.06 3.93 16.62
N GLY A 177 4.14 4.26 17.34
CA GLY A 177 4.27 5.53 18.04
C GLY A 177 4.45 6.71 17.07
N TRP A 178 4.33 7.94 17.59
CA TRP A 178 4.39 9.17 16.79
C TRP A 178 5.65 9.26 15.90
N ASP A 179 6.83 9.08 16.48
CA ASP A 179 8.11 9.18 15.75
C ASP A 179 8.19 8.17 14.58
N GLN A 180 7.69 6.97 14.81
CA GLN A 180 7.69 5.92 13.80
C GLN A 180 6.69 6.23 12.68
N ARG A 181 5.52 6.80 13.00
CA ARG A 181 4.55 7.26 11.98
C ARG A 181 5.15 8.36 11.10
N VAL A 182 5.86 9.32 11.69
CA VAL A 182 6.53 10.39 10.94
C VAL A 182 7.61 9.82 10.02
N LYS A 183 8.45 8.90 10.52
CA LYS A 183 9.48 8.22 9.71
C LYS A 183 8.85 7.39 8.58
N LEU A 184 7.80 6.64 8.89
CA LEU A 184 7.10 5.81 7.91
C LEU A 184 6.48 6.66 6.78
N ARG A 185 5.84 7.78 7.14
CA ARG A 185 5.30 8.74 6.16
C ARG A 185 6.39 9.25 5.21
N SER A 186 7.52 9.69 5.77
CA SER A 186 8.66 10.17 4.96
C SER A 186 9.19 9.08 4.04
N PHE A 187 9.32 7.86 4.55
CA PHE A 187 9.80 6.72 3.80
C PHE A 187 8.86 6.32 2.64
N ILE A 188 7.56 6.24 2.89
CA ILE A 188 6.59 5.93 1.83
C ILE A 188 6.60 7.02 0.74
N ARG A 189 6.69 8.30 1.13
CA ARG A 189 6.82 9.41 0.16
C ARG A 189 8.05 9.26 -0.74
N GLU A 190 9.19 8.85 -0.19
CA GLU A 190 10.38 8.56 -0.98
C GLU A 190 10.11 7.43 -1.99
N CYS A 191 9.39 6.38 -1.56
CA CYS A 191 9.07 5.24 -2.41
C CYS A 191 8.05 5.57 -3.53
N MET A 192 7.25 6.62 -3.37
CA MET A 192 6.32 7.10 -4.41
C MET A 192 7.02 7.60 -5.69
N SER A 193 8.34 7.78 -5.65
CA SER A 193 9.12 8.08 -6.85
C SER A 193 9.23 6.90 -7.81
N HIS A 194 9.02 5.66 -7.35
CA HIS A 194 9.22 4.45 -8.15
C HIS A 194 8.09 3.42 -8.05
N MET A 195 7.08 3.64 -7.21
CA MET A 195 5.89 2.78 -7.15
C MET A 195 4.65 3.58 -6.75
N HIS A 196 3.48 3.00 -7.00
CA HIS A 196 2.21 3.55 -6.60
C HIS A 196 1.75 2.95 -5.27
N PHE A 197 0.88 3.66 -4.57
CA PHE A 197 0.34 3.19 -3.29
C PHE A 197 -1.17 3.30 -3.23
N MET A 198 -1.79 2.28 -2.65
CA MET A 198 -3.12 2.38 -2.07
C MET A 198 -2.95 2.21 -0.56
N ILE A 199 -3.37 3.20 0.23
CA ILE A 199 -3.21 3.19 1.68
C ILE A 199 -4.59 3.18 2.33
N VAL A 200 -4.87 2.14 3.06
CA VAL A 200 -6.12 1.94 3.79
C VAL A 200 -5.88 2.28 5.25
N SER A 201 -6.62 3.22 5.83
CA SER A 201 -6.48 3.55 7.24
C SER A 201 -7.69 4.34 7.76
N HIS A 202 -7.89 4.31 9.07
CA HIS A 202 -8.79 5.22 9.79
C HIS A 202 -8.08 6.51 10.25
N ASP A 203 -6.74 6.59 10.12
CA ASP A 203 -5.95 7.77 10.46
C ASP A 203 -6.06 8.85 9.36
N ARG A 204 -7.07 9.71 9.49
CA ARG A 204 -7.34 10.82 8.54
C ARG A 204 -6.15 11.73 8.35
N ALA A 205 -5.40 12.03 9.42
CA ALA A 205 -4.25 12.93 9.36
C ALA A 205 -3.11 12.30 8.55
N PHE A 206 -2.84 11.02 8.76
CA PHE A 206 -1.83 10.29 8.01
C PHE A 206 -2.19 10.23 6.52
N ILE A 207 -3.39 9.74 6.18
CA ILE A 207 -3.86 9.60 4.79
C ILE A 207 -3.80 10.94 4.04
N ARG A 208 -4.41 11.99 4.59
CA ARG A 208 -4.43 13.32 3.94
C ARG A 208 -3.04 13.96 3.80
N SER A 209 -2.09 13.53 4.63
CA SER A 209 -0.72 14.03 4.55
C SER A 209 0.14 13.34 3.50
N ILE A 210 -0.31 12.23 2.91
CA ILE A 210 0.52 11.37 2.06
C ILE A 210 -0.11 11.03 0.71
N CYS A 211 -1.45 10.93 0.63
CA CYS A 211 -2.16 10.50 -0.57
C CYS A 211 -2.57 11.67 -1.45
N ASP A 212 -2.43 11.50 -2.78
CA ASP A 212 -2.85 12.50 -3.79
C ASP A 212 -4.36 12.60 -3.86
N HIS A 213 -5.04 11.46 -3.68
CA HIS A 213 -6.50 11.38 -3.70
C HIS A 213 -6.97 10.53 -2.51
N VAL A 214 -8.15 10.87 -2.00
CA VAL A 214 -8.74 10.20 -0.83
C VAL A 214 -10.19 9.87 -1.10
N ILE A 215 -10.55 8.60 -0.91
CA ILE A 215 -11.95 8.14 -0.85
C ILE A 215 -12.28 7.95 0.62
N ASP A 216 -13.29 8.66 1.10
CA ASP A 216 -13.85 8.47 2.44
C ASP A 216 -15.09 7.57 2.32
N LEU A 217 -14.98 6.31 2.73
CA LEU A 217 -16.06 5.34 2.60
C LEU A 217 -17.26 5.66 3.49
N ASP A 218 -17.05 6.43 4.57
CA ASP A 218 -18.15 6.86 5.44
C ASP A 218 -18.98 7.98 4.79
N GLU A 219 -18.40 8.70 3.83
CA GLU A 219 -19.05 9.77 3.07
C GLU A 219 -19.63 9.30 1.73
N LEU A 220 -19.36 8.04 1.33
CA LEU A 220 -19.95 7.46 0.13
C LEU A 220 -21.44 7.19 0.38
N ASP A 221 -22.27 8.19 0.14
CA ASP A 221 -23.69 7.95 -0.10
C ASP A 221 -23.85 7.03 -1.30
N ASN A 222 -24.82 6.10 -1.26
CA ASN A 222 -25.17 5.15 -2.32
C ASN A 222 -25.66 5.85 -3.61
N LYS A 223 -25.01 6.93 -4.04
CA LYS A 223 -25.35 7.73 -5.23
C LYS A 223 -24.10 8.17 -5.94
N HIS A 224 -24.13 8.10 -7.26
CA HIS A 224 -23.10 8.52 -8.21
C HIS A 224 -22.20 9.66 -7.73
N VAL A 225 -20.98 9.34 -7.32
CA VAL A 225 -19.96 10.34 -7.00
C VAL A 225 -19.11 10.56 -8.25
N ASN A 226 -19.44 11.56 -9.05
CA ASN A 226 -18.56 12.08 -10.09
C ASN A 226 -17.51 12.97 -9.42
N ILE A 227 -16.37 12.40 -9.03
CA ILE A 227 -15.24 13.18 -8.52
C ILE A 227 -14.43 13.66 -9.72
N GLY A 228 -14.80 14.86 -10.21
CA GLY A 228 -14.02 15.59 -11.20
C GLY A 228 -12.63 15.95 -10.66
N LYS A 229 -11.71 16.19 -11.59
CA LYS A 229 -10.29 16.55 -11.45
C LYS A 229 -9.93 17.20 -10.11
N ALA A 230 -8.90 16.67 -9.46
CA ALA A 230 -8.30 17.24 -8.25
C ALA A 230 -8.06 18.75 -8.41
N GLU A 231 -8.73 19.58 -7.61
CA GLU A 231 -8.37 20.98 -7.45
C GLU A 231 -6.99 21.05 -6.80
N LYS A 232 -6.03 21.60 -7.54
CA LYS A 232 -4.72 21.96 -7.01
C LYS A 232 -4.93 23.01 -5.94
N THR A 233 -4.87 22.62 -4.69
CA THR A 233 -4.72 23.58 -3.58
C THR A 233 -3.39 24.30 -3.76
N LYS A 234 -3.46 25.54 -4.23
CA LYS A 234 -2.37 26.50 -4.17
C LYS A 234 -2.19 26.92 -2.72
N SER A 235 -1.03 26.72 -2.17
CA SER A 235 -0.25 27.65 -1.35
C SER A 235 1.02 26.97 -0.85
#